data_6515a4bd7128bd96a8b885b039512d5c
#
_entry.id   6515a4bd7128bd96a8b885b039512d5c
#
_cell.length_a   1.000
_cell.length_b   1.000
_cell.length_c   1.000
_cell.angle_alpha   90.00
_cell.angle_beta   90.00
_cell.angle_gamma   90.00
#
_symmetry.space_group_name_H-M   'P 1'
#
loop_
_entity.id
_entity.type
_entity.pdbx_description
1 polymer ?
#
loop_
_entity_poly.entity_id
_entity_poly.type
_entity_poly.pdbx_seq_one_letter_code
_entity_poly.pdbx_strand_id
1 'polypeptide(L)'
;YTCRPATDNRVVVIRSSYMGEGSEELGSVLIKGFIYALSQQDNPPETMLFYNGGAKLTCDGSECLEDLKELKSRGVKILTCGTCLNYYELSDKLAVGEVTNMYDIAEKMAGASLIVSP
;
A
#
# COMPACT_ATOMS: atom_id res chain seq x y z
N TYR A 1 -20.11 10.67 23.71
CA TYR A 1 -19.50 11.09 22.47
C TYR A 1 -18.55 10.01 21.98
N THR A 2 -18.92 9.43 20.94
CA THR A 2 -18.12 8.32 20.45
C THR A 2 -17.81 8.49 18.99
N CYS A 3 -18.10 9.61 18.47
CA CYS A 3 -17.91 9.85 17.09
C CYS A 3 -16.46 9.75 16.73
N ARG A 4 -16.15 8.89 15.80
CA ARG A 4 -14.81 8.84 15.25
C ARG A 4 -14.56 10.13 14.54
N PRO A 5 -13.46 10.77 14.79
CA PRO A 5 -13.15 11.97 14.06
C PRO A 5 -13.15 11.66 12.57
N ALA A 6 -13.78 12.53 11.80
CA ALA A 6 -13.72 12.39 10.36
C ALA A 6 -12.27 12.44 9.88
N THR A 7 -11.40 12.95 10.76
CA THR A 7 -9.98 13.07 10.47
C THR A 7 -9.18 11.84 10.84
N ASP A 8 -9.84 10.77 11.32
CA ASP A 8 -9.13 9.53 11.59
C ASP A 8 -8.76 8.91 10.26
N ASN A 9 -7.63 9.33 9.75
CA ASN A 9 -7.18 8.99 8.41
C ASN A 9 -5.81 8.32 8.54
N ARG A 10 -5.83 7.00 8.57
CA ARG A 10 -4.62 6.21 8.72
C ARG A 10 -4.13 5.78 7.35
N VAL A 11 -2.87 6.05 7.08
CA VAL A 11 -2.27 5.76 5.79
C VAL A 11 -1.11 4.80 5.99
N VAL A 12 -1.08 3.74 5.21
CA VAL A 12 0.05 2.80 5.19
C VAL A 12 0.85 3.08 3.93
N VAL A 13 2.15 3.28 4.10
CA VAL A 13 3.05 3.60 2.99
C VAL A 13 3.97 2.41 2.74
N ILE A 14 3.89 1.84 1.56
CA ILE A 14 4.71 0.69 1.18
C ILE A 14 5.76 1.19 0.18
N ARG A 15 6.98 1.35 0.66
CA ARG A 15 8.09 1.93 -0.08
C ARG A 15 8.96 0.89 -0.78
N SER A 16 8.77 -0.37 -0.45
CA SER A 16 9.66 -1.42 -0.92
C SER A 16 8.88 -2.72 -1.04
N SER A 17 9.35 -3.61 -1.87
CA SER A 17 8.82 -4.96 -1.90
C SER A 17 9.43 -5.84 -0.81
N TYR A 18 10.27 -5.25 0.04
CA TYR A 18 10.89 -5.94 1.18
C TYR A 18 10.62 -5.15 2.45
N MET A 19 10.38 -5.84 3.56
CA MET A 19 10.17 -5.19 4.84
C MET A 19 11.43 -5.34 5.68
N GLY A 20 11.96 -4.20 6.12
CA GLY A 20 13.18 -4.17 6.92
C GLY A 20 14.43 -4.27 6.07
N GLU A 21 15.58 -4.25 6.72
CA GLU A 21 16.87 -4.30 6.04
C GLU A 21 17.58 -5.59 6.42
N GLY A 22 18.33 -6.13 5.48
CA GLY A 22 19.03 -7.39 5.67
C GLY A 22 18.77 -8.30 4.49
N SER A 23 18.25 -9.46 4.74
CA SER A 23 17.96 -10.42 3.67
C SER A 23 16.73 -9.98 2.87
N GLU A 24 16.87 -9.93 1.56
CA GLU A 24 15.73 -9.63 0.68
C GLU A 24 14.72 -10.77 0.67
N GLU A 25 15.20 -11.98 0.77
CA GLU A 25 14.32 -13.15 0.83
C GLU A 25 13.43 -13.07 2.06
N LEU A 26 14.01 -12.78 3.21
CA LEU A 26 13.27 -12.61 4.44
C LEU A 26 12.34 -11.40 4.36
N GLY A 27 12.82 -10.29 3.81
CA GLY A 27 12.02 -9.07 3.66
C GLY A 27 10.78 -9.29 2.81
N SER A 28 10.88 -10.12 1.77
CA SER A 28 9.76 -10.50 0.91
C SER A 28 8.70 -11.27 1.70
N VAL A 29 9.12 -12.18 2.56
CA VAL A 29 8.20 -12.94 3.41
C VAL A 29 7.53 -12.01 4.42
N LEU A 30 8.30 -11.08 4.99
CA LEU A 30 7.79 -10.17 5.99
C LEU A 30 6.76 -9.18 5.43
N ILE A 31 7.00 -8.63 4.24
CA ILE A 31 6.07 -7.68 3.66
C ILE A 31 4.75 -8.37 3.30
N LYS A 32 4.84 -9.59 2.81
CA LYS A 32 3.65 -10.37 2.51
C LYS A 32 2.85 -10.63 3.78
N GLY A 33 3.53 -11.02 4.86
CA GLY A 33 2.89 -11.24 6.15
C GLY A 33 2.26 -9.99 6.72
N PHE A 34 2.92 -8.84 6.55
CA PHE A 34 2.41 -7.56 7.01
C PHE A 34 1.08 -7.21 6.30
N ILE A 35 1.06 -7.35 4.98
CA ILE A 35 -0.14 -7.05 4.19
C ILE A 35 -1.26 -8.03 4.54
N TYR A 36 -0.92 -9.30 4.71
CA TYR A 36 -1.92 -10.28 5.14
C TYR A 36 -2.51 -9.89 6.50
N ALA A 37 -1.65 -9.52 7.45
CA ALA A 37 -2.09 -9.12 8.78
C ALA A 37 -3.01 -7.90 8.72
N LEU A 38 -2.72 -6.95 7.85
CA LEU A 38 -3.60 -5.80 7.65
C LEU A 38 -4.98 -6.24 7.15
N SER A 39 -5.01 -7.22 6.25
CA SER A 39 -6.28 -7.69 5.69
C SER A 39 -7.15 -8.39 6.72
N GLN A 40 -6.57 -8.80 7.84
CA GLN A 40 -7.28 -9.49 8.92
C GLN A 40 -7.67 -8.55 10.07
N GLN A 41 -7.31 -7.28 10.00
CA GLN A 41 -7.65 -6.32 11.06
C GLN A 41 -9.12 -5.94 10.96
N ASP A 42 -9.74 -5.68 12.11
CA ASP A 42 -11.12 -5.20 12.14
C ASP A 42 -11.24 -3.80 11.54
N ASN A 43 -10.18 -3.03 11.67
CA ASN A 43 -10.16 -1.62 11.33
C ASN A 43 -9.00 -1.33 10.39
N PRO A 44 -9.12 -1.66 9.11
CA PRO A 44 -8.01 -1.46 8.17
C PRO A 44 -7.75 0.03 7.93
N PRO A 45 -6.61 0.37 7.35
CA PRO A 45 -6.31 1.78 7.06
C PRO A 45 -7.26 2.35 6.01
N GLU A 46 -7.30 3.66 5.91
CA GLU A 46 -8.10 4.34 4.88
C GLU A 46 -7.46 4.19 3.51
N THR A 47 -6.13 4.28 3.47
CA THR A 47 -5.39 4.34 2.21
C THR A 47 -4.07 3.60 2.35
N MET A 48 -3.68 2.93 1.29
CA MET A 48 -2.34 2.35 1.16
C MET A 48 -1.68 2.95 -0.07
N LEU A 49 -0.47 3.48 0.12
CA LEU A 49 0.29 4.12 -0.96
C LEU A 49 1.50 3.26 -1.28
N PHE A 50 1.71 3.01 -2.57
CA PHE A 50 2.80 2.16 -3.03
C PHE A 50 3.69 2.96 -3.98
N TYR A 51 4.97 3.06 -3.65
CA TYR A 51 5.91 3.72 -4.55
C TYR A 51 7.28 3.05 -4.48
N ASN A 52 8.14 3.43 -5.41
CA ASN A 52 9.45 2.82 -5.62
C ASN A 52 9.28 1.30 -5.74
N GLY A 53 10.07 0.49 -5.03
CA GLY A 53 9.96 -0.97 -5.11
C GLY A 53 8.62 -1.51 -4.67
N GLY A 54 7.89 -0.77 -3.82
CA GLY A 54 6.55 -1.17 -3.39
C GLY A 54 5.54 -1.23 -4.53
N ALA A 55 5.77 -0.49 -5.61
CA ALA A 55 4.87 -0.53 -6.77
C ALA A 55 4.75 -1.92 -7.36
N LYS A 56 5.75 -2.75 -7.20
CA LYS A 56 5.73 -4.12 -7.73
C LYS A 56 4.67 -4.98 -7.06
N LEU A 57 4.28 -4.65 -5.84
CA LEU A 57 3.36 -5.48 -5.06
C LEU A 57 1.91 -5.38 -5.56
N THR A 58 1.58 -4.34 -6.30
CA THR A 58 0.22 -4.17 -6.83
C THR A 58 0.08 -4.66 -8.26
N CYS A 59 1.13 -5.24 -8.81
CA CYS A 59 1.18 -5.62 -10.22
C CYS A 59 1.11 -7.13 -10.40
N ASP A 60 0.87 -7.57 -11.62
CA ASP A 60 0.80 -8.98 -11.98
C ASP A 60 2.03 -9.72 -11.47
N GLY A 61 1.81 -10.91 -10.93
CA GLY A 61 2.87 -11.75 -10.39
C GLY A 61 3.16 -11.54 -8.91
N SER A 62 2.56 -10.53 -8.30
CA SER A 62 2.73 -10.28 -6.87
C SER A 62 2.02 -11.34 -6.04
N GLU A 63 2.66 -11.79 -4.98
CA GLU A 63 2.05 -12.74 -4.05
C GLU A 63 1.11 -12.05 -3.06
N CYS A 64 1.04 -10.72 -3.11
CA CYS A 64 0.19 -9.95 -2.20
C CYS A 64 -1.16 -9.60 -2.80
N LEU A 65 -1.43 -9.98 -4.04
CA LEU A 65 -2.62 -9.51 -4.76
C LEU A 65 -3.92 -9.90 -4.08
N GLU A 66 -4.03 -11.13 -3.59
CA GLU A 66 -5.26 -11.58 -2.96
C GLU A 66 -5.58 -10.77 -1.71
N ASP A 67 -4.57 -10.52 -0.88
CA ASP A 67 -4.74 -9.75 0.34
C ASP A 67 -5.05 -8.29 0.04
N LEU A 68 -4.43 -7.74 -1.00
CA LEU A 68 -4.71 -6.36 -1.43
C LEU A 68 -6.11 -6.23 -1.99
N LYS A 69 -6.57 -7.23 -2.73
CA LYS A 69 -7.95 -7.23 -3.24
C LYS A 69 -8.96 -7.32 -2.10
N GLU A 70 -8.63 -8.09 -1.07
CA GLU A 70 -9.48 -8.18 0.11
C GLU A 70 -9.57 -6.82 0.80
N LEU A 71 -8.43 -6.14 0.98
CA LEU A 71 -8.40 -4.81 1.57
C LEU A 71 -9.22 -3.82 0.73
N LYS A 72 -9.06 -3.88 -0.58
CA LYS A 72 -9.81 -3.01 -1.47
C LYS A 72 -11.31 -3.25 -1.34
N SER A 73 -11.72 -4.51 -1.24
CA SER A 73 -13.16 -4.85 -1.09
C SER A 73 -13.73 -4.31 0.22
N ARG A 74 -12.88 -4.05 1.20
CA ARG A 74 -13.28 -3.50 2.49
C ARG A 74 -13.17 -1.97 2.53
N GLY A 75 -12.98 -1.35 1.38
CA GLY A 75 -12.99 0.11 1.28
C GLY A 75 -11.63 0.79 1.36
N VAL A 76 -10.55 0.04 1.46
CA VAL A 76 -9.21 0.63 1.48
C VAL A 76 -8.85 1.13 0.08
N LYS A 77 -8.36 2.35 -0.03
CA LYS A 77 -7.85 2.86 -1.29
C LYS A 77 -6.45 2.34 -1.51
N ILE A 78 -6.24 1.68 -2.63
CA ILE A 78 -4.92 1.14 -3.01
C ILE A 78 -4.42 2.01 -4.17
N LEU A 79 -3.37 2.77 -3.92
CA LEU A 79 -2.85 3.74 -4.90
C LEU A 79 -1.37 3.49 -5.16
N THR A 80 -1.00 3.42 -6.43
CA THR A 80 0.38 3.15 -6.84
C THR A 80 0.90 4.30 -7.70
N CYS A 81 2.11 4.73 -7.41
CA CYS A 81 2.76 5.84 -8.12
C CYS A 81 2.97 5.51 -9.59
N GLY A 82 2.42 6.33 -10.48
CA GLY A 82 2.54 6.12 -11.91
C GLY A 82 3.97 6.25 -12.42
N THR A 83 4.75 7.17 -11.87
CA THR A 83 6.16 7.31 -12.24
C THR A 83 6.92 6.03 -11.94
N CYS A 84 6.63 5.39 -10.81
CA CYS A 84 7.30 4.16 -10.43
C CYS A 84 6.89 2.99 -11.32
N LEU A 85 5.61 2.92 -11.66
CA LEU A 85 5.13 1.91 -12.59
C LEU A 85 5.83 2.05 -13.94
N ASN A 86 5.96 3.27 -14.40
CA ASN A 86 6.61 3.55 -15.67
C ASN A 86 8.09 3.17 -15.64
N TYR A 87 8.77 3.52 -14.56
CA TYR A 87 10.21 3.22 -14.41
C TYR A 87 10.48 1.72 -14.45
N TYR A 88 9.63 0.93 -13.80
CA TYR A 88 9.80 -0.53 -13.75
C TYR A 88 9.09 -1.24 -14.91
N GLU A 89 8.56 -0.48 -15.88
CA GLU A 89 7.87 -1.04 -17.05
C GLU A 89 6.66 -1.89 -16.64
N LEU A 90 5.91 -1.39 -15.66
CA LEU A 90 4.75 -2.08 -15.11
C LEU A 90 3.44 -1.32 -15.34
N SER A 91 3.46 -0.29 -16.20
CA SER A 91 2.30 0.58 -16.39
C SER A 91 1.05 -0.15 -16.85
N ASP A 92 1.22 -1.23 -17.61
CA ASP A 92 0.11 -2.03 -18.11
C ASP A 92 -0.09 -3.31 -17.29
N LYS A 93 0.56 -3.41 -16.15
CA LYS A 93 0.51 -4.62 -15.32
C LYS A 93 -0.13 -4.41 -13.95
N LEU A 94 -0.67 -3.23 -13.71
CA LEU A 94 -1.33 -2.95 -12.43
C LEU A 94 -2.54 -3.89 -12.30
N ALA A 95 -2.57 -4.64 -11.22
CA ALA A 95 -3.58 -5.69 -11.03
C ALA A 95 -4.59 -5.34 -9.93
N VAL A 96 -4.29 -4.39 -9.06
CA VAL A 96 -5.21 -3.98 -8.01
C VAL A 96 -5.03 -2.49 -7.73
N GLY A 97 -6.14 -1.80 -7.48
CA GLY A 97 -6.12 -0.38 -7.14
C GLY A 97 -5.96 0.50 -8.35
N GLU A 98 -5.52 1.71 -8.12
CA GLU A 98 -5.46 2.75 -9.14
C GLU A 98 -4.10 3.41 -9.18
N VAL A 99 -3.79 4.02 -10.32
CA VAL A 99 -2.56 4.79 -10.49
C VAL A 99 -2.75 6.17 -9.88
N THR A 100 -1.73 6.68 -9.23
CA THR A 100 -1.74 8.03 -8.70
C THR A 100 -0.43 8.75 -9.03
N ASN A 101 -0.28 9.97 -8.55
CA ASN A 101 0.91 10.77 -8.79
C ASN A 101 1.47 11.29 -7.47
N MET A 102 2.67 11.86 -7.53
CA MET A 102 3.36 12.30 -6.32
C MET A 102 2.64 13.45 -5.61
N TYR A 103 1.95 14.31 -6.35
CA TYR A 103 1.17 15.36 -5.72
C TYR A 103 0.12 14.78 -4.78
N ASP A 104 -0.62 13.78 -5.27
CA ASP A 104 -1.66 13.11 -4.51
C ASP A 104 -1.07 12.33 -3.32
N ILE A 105 0.05 11.65 -3.56
CA ILE A 105 0.76 10.92 -2.50
C ILE A 105 1.17 11.88 -1.38
N ALA A 106 1.78 13.00 -1.75
CA ALA A 106 2.23 13.99 -0.77
C ALA A 106 1.05 14.57 0.00
N GLU A 107 -0.04 14.84 -0.69
CA GLU A 107 -1.24 15.38 -0.05
C GLU A 107 -1.82 14.41 0.96
N LYS A 108 -1.91 13.15 0.59
CA LYS A 108 -2.45 12.12 1.48
C LYS A 108 -1.55 11.88 2.69
N MET A 109 -0.24 11.90 2.48
CA MET A 109 0.69 11.73 3.59
C MET A 109 0.65 12.91 4.54
N ALA A 110 0.60 14.13 3.99
CA ALA A 110 0.58 15.33 4.82
C ALA A 110 -0.74 15.47 5.60
N GLY A 111 -1.82 14.96 5.06
CA GLY A 111 -3.13 15.02 5.72
C GLY A 111 -3.47 13.84 6.60
N ALA A 112 -2.57 12.87 6.70
CA ALA A 112 -2.86 11.66 7.48
C ALA A 112 -2.78 11.95 8.97
N SER A 113 -3.68 11.32 9.74
CA SER A 113 -3.59 11.40 11.21
C SER A 113 -2.57 10.41 11.74
N LEU A 114 -2.29 9.35 11.00
CA LEU A 114 -1.26 8.38 11.35
C LEU A 114 -0.69 7.80 10.08
N ILE A 115 0.63 7.70 10.00
CA ILE A 115 1.32 7.04 8.89
C ILE A 115 2.05 5.82 9.44
N VAL A 116 1.82 4.68 8.81
CA VAL A 116 2.57 3.45 9.12
C VAL A 116 3.43 3.13 7.90
N SER A 117 4.73 3.06 8.10
CA SER A 117 5.69 2.81 7.01
C SER A 117 6.58 1.63 7.41
N PRO A 118 6.19 0.43 7.06
CA PRO A 118 6.97 -0.76 7.42
C PRO A 118 8.29 -0.88 6.69
#